data_ef548b5e9be07a2737d1686ffa83ab92
#
_entry.id   ef548b5e9be07a2737d1686ffa83ab92
#
_cell.length_a   1.000
_cell.length_b   1.000
_cell.length_c   1.000
_cell.angle_alpha   90.00
_cell.angle_beta   90.00
_cell.angle_gamma   90.00
#
_symmetry.space_group_name_H-M   'P 1'
#
loop_
_entity.id
_entity.type
_entity.pdbx_description
1 polymer ?
#
loop_
_entity_poly.entity_id
_entity_poly.type
_entity_poly.pdbx_seq_one_letter_code
_entity_poly.pdbx_strand_id
1 'polypeptide(L)'
;MDWISTRLPYRQTGYFSHIILDYLEQAKQLSPFYRHPVSAEGLRQSLEARKAFPTDRAALVQVLEEQYAGVFAGEASGASGGPSASGAAGAIAGASATRVRENIARLAEETTFTVCTAHQPAIFTGHLYFIYKILHTIRLAEWLKEQHPAYHFVPVFYMGSEDADLDELGHIYLGGDKLIWETKQKGAVGRMKTKGLDKLYYRIEGQLAVQPHGKELMAMLKEAYLDSPDIQTATFKLLHALFAEYGLITIIADHAVFKKQLLSVFEDDLFRQEPTRIVSESIAGLSEHYKIQANPRSINLFYLKDDLRNRIERTPEGFQVVDTPLRFTDAGMRDELQRYPERFSPNVILRGLFQETILPNLAFIGGGGETAYWLELKALFDHYRTPFPVLILRNSFLLVEQHWMEKLVHAGFDLPDLFKGAAELVNELVRRDSENTLSLGEEIALANNYYERLKSLTRPVDPTLEQHVEALQARALEPIKTLEKKLLKAERRKFGDQQRQLAALKAALFPHDNLQERVENFMPWYAAMGPGFIRALYEHSLVLEQEFQVLVES
;
A
#
# COMPACT_ATOMS: atom_id res chain seq x y z
N MET A 1 1.48 22.92 -14.35
CA MET A 1 0.91 22.93 -12.98
C MET A 1 2.07 22.70 -12.04
N ASP A 2 2.30 23.64 -11.16
CA ASP A 2 3.31 23.48 -10.13
C ASP A 2 2.60 23.02 -8.84
N TRP A 3 3.30 22.25 -8.02
CA TRP A 3 2.76 21.74 -6.77
C TRP A 3 3.60 22.24 -5.60
N ILE A 4 2.93 22.69 -4.56
CA ILE A 4 3.56 23.08 -3.30
C ILE A 4 3.39 21.93 -2.31
N SER A 5 4.51 21.40 -1.81
CA SER A 5 4.51 20.31 -0.84
C SER A 5 4.59 20.83 0.60
N THR A 6 3.68 20.39 1.44
CA THR A 6 3.74 20.56 2.89
C THR A 6 3.85 19.19 3.55
N ARG A 7 4.80 19.03 4.49
CA ARG A 7 5.05 17.78 5.20
C ARG A 7 4.40 17.80 6.57
N LEU A 8 3.81 16.68 6.94
CA LEU A 8 3.17 16.47 8.23
C LEU A 8 3.63 15.14 8.85
N PRO A 9 3.90 15.09 10.16
CA PRO A 9 4.11 13.81 10.84
C PRO A 9 2.91 12.87 10.63
N TYR A 10 3.17 11.60 10.34
CA TYR A 10 2.11 10.60 10.15
C TYR A 10 1.12 10.54 11.32
N ARG A 11 1.60 10.76 12.55
CA ARG A 11 0.77 10.79 13.78
C ARG A 11 -0.32 11.86 13.72
N GLN A 12 -0.07 13.00 13.09
CA GLN A 12 -1.05 14.08 12.98
C GLN A 12 -2.21 13.77 12.04
N THR A 13 -2.03 12.81 11.14
CA THR A 13 -3.07 12.46 10.16
C THR A 13 -4.21 11.63 10.77
N GLY A 14 -3.96 10.88 11.84
CA GLY A 14 -4.94 9.98 12.48
C GLY A 14 -5.26 8.69 11.69
N TYR A 15 -4.61 8.42 10.54
CA TYR A 15 -4.93 7.29 9.66
C TYR A 15 -3.96 6.09 9.76
N PHE A 16 -2.93 6.19 10.58
CA PHE A 16 -1.91 5.14 10.70
C PHE A 16 -2.04 4.38 12.02
N SER A 17 -1.83 3.08 11.98
CA SER A 17 -1.92 2.21 13.15
C SER A 17 -0.77 2.44 14.14
N HIS A 18 -0.99 2.14 15.43
CA HIS A 18 0.01 2.30 16.48
C HIS A 18 1.33 1.61 16.15
N ILE A 19 1.31 0.38 15.64
CA ILE A 19 2.53 -0.35 15.29
C ILE A 19 3.36 0.40 14.24
N ILE A 20 2.71 1.06 13.27
CA ILE A 20 3.41 1.84 12.25
C ILE A 20 3.99 3.11 12.83
N LEU A 21 3.23 3.84 13.64
CA LEU A 21 3.72 5.06 14.29
C LEU A 21 4.93 4.76 15.19
N ASP A 22 4.84 3.71 15.98
CA ASP A 22 5.91 3.27 16.86
C ASP A 22 7.12 2.73 16.08
N TYR A 23 6.90 2.08 14.91
CA TYR A 23 7.98 1.68 14.03
C TYR A 23 8.74 2.89 13.45
N LEU A 24 8.02 3.91 12.98
CA LEU A 24 8.61 5.14 12.47
C LEU A 24 9.40 5.91 13.54
N GLU A 25 8.94 5.86 14.79
CA GLU A 25 9.60 6.46 15.95
C GLU A 25 10.69 5.56 16.55
N GLN A 26 10.96 4.39 15.95
CA GLN A 26 11.94 3.39 16.40
C GLN A 26 11.72 2.98 17.86
N ALA A 27 10.47 2.75 18.24
CA ALA A 27 10.10 2.35 19.59
C ALA A 27 10.83 1.08 20.03
N LYS A 28 11.38 1.08 21.23
CA LYS A 28 12.26 0.02 21.75
C LYS A 28 11.63 -1.38 21.70
N GLN A 29 10.33 -1.48 21.95
CA GLN A 29 9.59 -2.75 21.92
C GLN A 29 9.53 -3.39 20.54
N LEU A 30 9.74 -2.63 19.45
CA LEU A 30 9.78 -3.16 18.08
C LEU A 30 11.18 -3.56 17.61
N SER A 31 12.24 -3.18 18.33
CA SER A 31 13.63 -3.47 17.92
C SER A 31 13.94 -4.97 17.70
N PRO A 32 13.31 -5.95 18.37
CA PRO A 32 13.52 -7.37 18.08
C PRO A 32 12.93 -7.83 16.75
N PHE A 33 12.00 -7.07 16.14
CA PHE A 33 11.16 -7.49 15.01
C PHE A 33 11.60 -6.92 13.66
N TYR A 34 12.66 -6.14 13.60
CA TYR A 34 13.33 -5.74 12.36
C TYR A 34 14.85 -5.84 12.51
N ARG A 35 15.57 -5.81 11.40
CA ARG A 35 17.04 -5.98 11.42
C ARG A 35 17.77 -4.64 11.38
N HIS A 36 17.32 -3.75 10.53
CA HIS A 36 17.97 -2.47 10.26
C HIS A 36 16.95 -1.34 10.34
N PRO A 37 17.28 -0.21 10.99
CA PRO A 37 16.41 0.97 11.03
C PRO A 37 16.37 1.65 9.66
N VAL A 38 15.33 2.47 9.43
CA VAL A 38 15.24 3.33 8.24
C VAL A 38 16.26 4.47 8.37
N SER A 39 17.43 4.26 7.80
CA SER A 39 18.54 5.22 7.81
C SER A 39 19.59 4.84 6.76
N ALA A 40 20.45 5.80 6.39
CA ALA A 40 21.59 5.54 5.52
C ALA A 40 22.49 4.42 6.06
N GLU A 41 22.72 4.39 7.37
CA GLU A 41 23.51 3.34 8.04
C GLU A 41 22.80 1.99 8.00
N GLY A 42 21.47 1.94 8.22
CA GLY A 42 20.69 0.70 8.10
C GLY A 42 20.74 0.12 6.68
N LEU A 43 20.68 0.97 5.66
CA LEU A 43 20.82 0.54 4.25
C LEU A 43 22.23 0.04 3.94
N ARG A 44 23.27 0.69 4.49
CA ARG A 44 24.65 0.21 4.37
C ARG A 44 24.83 -1.16 5.02
N GLN A 45 24.28 -1.38 6.19
CA GLN A 45 24.33 -2.69 6.86
C GLN A 45 23.55 -3.77 6.08
N SER A 46 22.41 -3.43 5.49
CA SER A 46 21.64 -4.30 4.61
C SER A 46 22.46 -4.69 3.36
N LEU A 47 23.16 -3.72 2.76
CA LEU A 47 24.07 -3.95 1.64
C LEU A 47 25.16 -4.99 1.98
N GLU A 48 25.84 -4.83 3.13
CA GLU A 48 26.87 -5.78 3.56
C GLU A 48 26.29 -7.19 3.83
N ALA A 49 25.13 -7.26 4.46
CA ALA A 49 24.45 -8.55 4.66
C ALA A 49 24.06 -9.22 3.34
N ARG A 50 23.58 -8.43 2.37
CA ARG A 50 23.15 -8.95 1.06
C ARG A 50 24.32 -9.42 0.19
N LYS A 51 25.46 -8.78 0.26
CA LYS A 51 26.69 -9.21 -0.44
C LYS A 51 27.13 -10.64 -0.04
N ALA A 52 26.87 -11.03 1.20
CA ALA A 52 27.20 -12.35 1.71
C ALA A 52 26.19 -13.45 1.33
N PHE A 53 25.02 -13.08 0.79
CA PHE A 53 23.95 -14.02 0.44
C PHE A 53 24.04 -14.41 -1.04
N PRO A 54 24.08 -15.72 -1.36
CA PRO A 54 24.13 -16.18 -2.74
C PRO A 54 22.76 -16.00 -3.43
N THR A 55 22.67 -15.03 -4.33
CA THR A 55 21.50 -14.87 -5.21
C THR A 55 21.79 -15.54 -6.55
N ASP A 56 20.85 -16.35 -7.06
CA ASP A 56 20.97 -16.93 -8.41
C ASP A 56 20.65 -15.86 -9.47
N ARG A 57 21.66 -15.04 -9.74
CA ARG A 57 21.57 -13.92 -10.69
C ARG A 57 21.35 -14.37 -12.12
N ALA A 58 21.91 -15.54 -12.50
CA ALA A 58 21.75 -16.11 -13.83
C ALA A 58 20.28 -16.50 -14.07
N ALA A 59 19.66 -17.18 -13.12
CA ALA A 59 18.25 -17.51 -13.19
C ALA A 59 17.36 -16.26 -13.18
N LEU A 60 17.71 -15.24 -12.38
CA LEU A 60 16.98 -13.97 -12.34
C LEU A 60 16.99 -13.26 -13.70
N VAL A 61 18.15 -13.09 -14.30
CA VAL A 61 18.32 -12.43 -15.60
C VAL A 61 17.60 -13.23 -16.70
N GLN A 62 17.81 -14.55 -16.76
CA GLN A 62 17.16 -15.42 -17.73
C GLN A 62 15.62 -15.24 -17.71
N VAL A 63 15.00 -15.34 -16.54
CA VAL A 63 13.54 -15.24 -16.43
C VAL A 63 13.05 -13.83 -16.80
N LEU A 64 13.78 -12.79 -16.42
CA LEU A 64 13.43 -11.41 -16.81
C LEU A 64 13.56 -11.20 -18.32
N GLU A 65 14.59 -11.71 -18.98
CA GLU A 65 14.71 -11.64 -20.44
C GLU A 65 13.55 -12.37 -21.13
N GLU A 66 13.12 -13.53 -20.63
CA GLU A 66 11.95 -14.26 -21.12
C GLU A 66 10.66 -13.42 -20.96
N GLN A 67 10.45 -12.80 -19.80
CA GLN A 67 9.26 -11.98 -19.51
C GLN A 67 9.20 -10.71 -20.38
N TYR A 68 10.36 -10.09 -20.64
CA TYR A 68 10.45 -8.86 -21.42
C TYR A 68 10.58 -9.08 -22.95
N ALA A 69 10.78 -10.30 -23.41
CA ALA A 69 11.00 -10.60 -24.84
C ALA A 69 9.90 -10.04 -25.75
N GLY A 70 8.62 -10.17 -25.36
CA GLY A 70 7.49 -9.65 -26.12
C GLY A 70 7.44 -8.13 -26.18
N VAL A 71 7.76 -7.45 -25.08
CA VAL A 71 7.80 -5.99 -25.00
C VAL A 71 8.92 -5.44 -25.87
N PHE A 72 10.13 -5.98 -25.75
CA PHE A 72 11.29 -5.54 -26.53
C PHE A 72 11.16 -5.83 -28.02
N ALA A 73 10.47 -6.91 -28.42
CA ALA A 73 10.18 -7.19 -29.82
C ALA A 73 9.16 -6.20 -30.42
N GLY A 74 8.14 -5.82 -29.65
CA GLY A 74 7.14 -4.83 -30.06
C GLY A 74 7.75 -3.45 -30.30
N GLU A 75 8.64 -3.01 -29.43
CA GLU A 75 9.35 -1.73 -29.56
C GLU A 75 10.30 -1.70 -30.78
N ALA A 76 11.02 -2.79 -31.02
CA ALA A 76 11.89 -2.92 -32.19
C ALA A 76 11.10 -2.90 -33.52
N SER A 77 9.90 -3.46 -33.55
CA SER A 77 9.04 -3.47 -34.74
C SER A 77 8.32 -2.13 -34.97
N GLY A 78 7.98 -1.40 -33.95
CA GLY A 78 7.41 -0.05 -34.01
C GLY A 78 8.36 0.99 -34.59
N ALA A 79 9.67 0.77 -34.47
CA ALA A 79 10.69 1.61 -35.09
C ALA A 79 10.78 1.49 -36.63
N SER A 80 10.10 0.48 -37.25
CA SER A 80 10.10 0.21 -38.69
C SER A 80 8.79 0.55 -39.41
N GLY A 81 7.76 1.04 -38.71
CA GLY A 81 6.42 1.30 -39.26
C GLY A 81 6.09 2.78 -39.40
N GLY A 82 6.40 3.39 -40.56
CA GLY A 82 5.74 4.57 -41.13
C GLY A 82 5.94 5.95 -40.47
N PRO A 83 5.87 7.05 -41.22
CA PRO A 83 6.22 8.41 -40.78
C PRO A 83 5.07 9.13 -40.04
N SER A 84 4.42 8.53 -39.04
CA SER A 84 3.36 9.20 -38.27
C SER A 84 3.67 9.43 -36.78
N ALA A 85 4.81 8.97 -36.29
CA ALA A 85 5.34 9.32 -34.96
C ALA A 85 6.67 10.06 -35.10
N SER A 86 6.67 11.18 -35.86
CA SER A 86 7.84 12.07 -35.93
C SER A 86 7.90 12.92 -34.67
N GLY A 87 8.94 12.73 -33.87
CA GLY A 87 9.28 13.64 -32.81
C GLY A 87 9.74 12.96 -31.51
N ALA A 88 9.86 13.73 -30.48
CA ALA A 88 10.38 13.40 -29.16
C ALA A 88 9.78 12.12 -28.52
N ALA A 89 8.52 11.79 -28.80
CA ALA A 89 7.82 10.61 -28.23
C ALA A 89 8.46 9.27 -28.66
N GLY A 90 8.82 9.11 -29.94
CA GLY A 90 9.49 7.88 -30.41
C GLY A 90 10.91 7.74 -29.88
N ALA A 91 11.63 8.85 -29.73
CA ALA A 91 12.97 8.86 -29.13
C ALA A 91 12.94 8.55 -27.62
N ILE A 92 11.93 9.01 -26.92
CA ILE A 92 11.72 8.73 -25.49
C ILE A 92 11.39 7.23 -25.28
N ALA A 93 10.48 6.65 -26.08
CA ALA A 93 10.11 5.23 -25.96
C ALA A 93 11.33 4.32 -26.18
N GLY A 94 12.18 4.60 -27.22
CA GLY A 94 13.40 3.84 -27.46
C GLY A 94 14.43 3.96 -26.33
N ALA A 95 14.59 5.15 -25.73
CA ALA A 95 15.49 5.37 -24.59
C ALA A 95 15.00 4.68 -23.32
N SER A 96 13.69 4.62 -23.10
CA SER A 96 13.05 3.97 -21.96
C SER A 96 13.27 2.46 -21.94
N ALA A 97 13.06 1.78 -23.07
CA ALA A 97 13.34 0.35 -23.23
C ALA A 97 14.82 0.02 -23.01
N THR A 98 15.71 0.90 -23.46
CA THR A 98 17.16 0.75 -23.28
C THR A 98 17.51 0.72 -21.79
N ARG A 99 16.94 1.61 -20.97
CA ARG A 99 17.24 1.68 -19.53
C ARG A 99 16.80 0.44 -18.76
N VAL A 100 15.59 -0.09 -19.07
CA VAL A 100 15.11 -1.36 -18.49
C VAL A 100 16.01 -2.53 -18.88
N ARG A 101 16.37 -2.64 -20.16
CA ARG A 101 17.25 -3.69 -20.67
C ARG A 101 18.64 -3.64 -20.03
N GLU A 102 19.20 -2.45 -19.88
CA GLU A 102 20.46 -2.25 -19.17
C GLU A 102 20.36 -2.68 -17.70
N ASN A 103 19.27 -2.34 -17.02
CA ASN A 103 19.04 -2.74 -15.64
C ASN A 103 18.92 -4.26 -15.50
N ILE A 104 18.24 -4.95 -16.43
CA ILE A 104 18.17 -6.42 -16.44
C ILE A 104 19.57 -7.02 -16.62
N ALA A 105 20.35 -6.54 -17.60
CA ALA A 105 21.70 -7.02 -17.83
C ALA A 105 22.62 -6.82 -16.61
N ARG A 106 22.51 -5.65 -15.94
CA ARG A 106 23.31 -5.33 -14.73
C ARG A 106 22.98 -6.24 -13.54
N LEU A 107 21.80 -6.84 -13.46
CA LEU A 107 21.48 -7.80 -12.39
C LEU A 107 22.39 -9.04 -12.39
N ALA A 108 23.08 -9.33 -13.50
CA ALA A 108 24.11 -10.36 -13.56
C ALA A 108 25.36 -10.00 -12.73
N GLU A 109 25.61 -8.71 -12.46
CA GLU A 109 26.79 -8.22 -11.76
C GLU A 109 26.61 -8.33 -10.24
N GLU A 110 27.65 -8.77 -9.52
CA GLU A 110 27.66 -8.87 -8.05
C GLU A 110 27.54 -7.51 -7.35
N THR A 111 27.89 -6.43 -8.07
CA THR A 111 27.79 -5.04 -7.59
C THR A 111 26.41 -4.43 -7.79
N THR A 112 25.44 -5.17 -8.32
CA THR A 112 24.08 -4.68 -8.55
C THR A 112 23.11 -5.25 -7.50
N PHE A 113 22.31 -4.34 -6.93
CA PHE A 113 21.31 -4.65 -5.91
C PHE A 113 19.95 -4.09 -6.31
N THR A 114 18.88 -4.53 -5.64
CA THR A 114 17.53 -4.04 -5.92
C THR A 114 16.94 -3.28 -4.74
N VAL A 115 16.05 -2.36 -5.05
CA VAL A 115 15.06 -1.79 -4.13
C VAL A 115 13.71 -2.27 -4.62
N CYS A 116 12.93 -2.90 -3.75
CA CYS A 116 11.73 -3.59 -4.16
C CYS A 116 10.48 -3.01 -3.50
N THR A 117 9.42 -2.90 -4.27
CA THR A 117 8.05 -2.82 -3.78
C THR A 117 7.23 -3.95 -4.37
N ALA A 118 6.13 -4.32 -3.72
CA ALA A 118 5.26 -5.39 -4.19
C ALA A 118 3.79 -4.99 -4.13
N HIS A 119 3.01 -5.48 -5.08
CA HIS A 119 1.56 -5.45 -5.02
C HIS A 119 0.96 -6.54 -5.92
N GLN A 120 -0.29 -6.90 -5.66
CA GLN A 120 -1.07 -7.77 -6.54
C GLN A 120 -1.45 -7.00 -7.83
N PRO A 121 -1.78 -7.68 -8.94
CA PRO A 121 -2.17 -7.05 -10.18
C PRO A 121 -3.64 -6.57 -10.13
N ALA A 122 -3.89 -5.50 -9.37
CA ALA A 122 -5.18 -4.83 -9.36
C ALA A 122 -5.48 -4.23 -10.74
N ILE A 123 -6.72 -4.42 -11.25
CA ILE A 123 -7.09 -3.87 -12.55
C ILE A 123 -6.85 -2.36 -12.59
N PHE A 124 -6.30 -1.86 -13.71
CA PHE A 124 -5.99 -0.44 -13.92
C PHE A 124 -5.18 0.19 -12.75
N THR A 125 -4.27 -0.57 -12.14
CA THR A 125 -3.45 -0.26 -10.95
C THR A 125 -4.20 -0.11 -9.62
N GLY A 126 -5.51 -0.24 -9.59
CA GLY A 126 -6.28 -0.06 -8.35
C GLY A 126 -6.20 1.38 -7.81
N HIS A 127 -5.68 1.54 -6.60
CA HIS A 127 -5.65 2.82 -5.89
C HIS A 127 -4.35 3.62 -6.12
N LEU A 128 -4.39 4.94 -5.87
CA LEU A 128 -3.27 5.87 -6.06
C LEU A 128 -1.98 5.43 -5.34
N TYR A 129 -2.07 4.83 -4.15
CA TYR A 129 -0.90 4.38 -3.41
C TYR A 129 -0.04 3.36 -4.18
N PHE A 130 -0.60 2.68 -5.18
CA PHE A 130 0.14 1.78 -6.05
C PHE A 130 1.23 2.53 -6.83
N ILE A 131 0.89 3.70 -7.36
CA ILE A 131 1.83 4.59 -8.05
C ILE A 131 2.87 5.15 -7.07
N TYR A 132 2.42 5.59 -5.88
CA TYR A 132 3.28 6.21 -4.87
C TYR A 132 4.40 5.29 -4.40
N LYS A 133 4.08 4.01 -4.16
CA LYS A 133 5.10 3.03 -3.73
C LYS A 133 6.13 2.73 -4.83
N ILE A 134 5.73 2.72 -6.10
CA ILE A 134 6.65 2.56 -7.23
C ILE A 134 7.60 3.75 -7.34
N LEU A 135 7.08 4.97 -7.29
CA LEU A 135 7.88 6.18 -7.38
C LEU A 135 8.86 6.32 -6.21
N HIS A 136 8.44 5.95 -5.00
CA HIS A 136 9.34 5.90 -3.85
C HIS A 136 10.49 4.88 -4.07
N THR A 137 10.17 3.72 -4.63
CA THR A 137 11.17 2.67 -4.96
C THR A 137 12.21 3.21 -5.96
N ILE A 138 11.77 3.92 -6.97
CA ILE A 138 12.63 4.56 -7.97
C ILE A 138 13.53 5.62 -7.32
N ARG A 139 12.97 6.53 -6.53
CA ARG A 139 13.71 7.59 -5.84
C ARG A 139 14.76 7.05 -4.88
N LEU A 140 14.42 6.00 -4.12
CA LEU A 140 15.38 5.36 -3.21
C LEU A 140 16.53 4.70 -3.97
N ALA A 141 16.25 4.03 -5.10
CA ALA A 141 17.29 3.40 -5.91
C ALA A 141 18.26 4.44 -6.48
N GLU A 142 17.77 5.58 -6.94
CA GLU A 142 18.60 6.68 -7.42
C GLU A 142 19.44 7.31 -6.31
N TRP A 143 18.83 7.60 -5.17
CA TRP A 143 19.54 8.12 -4.01
C TRP A 143 20.64 7.17 -3.53
N LEU A 144 20.38 5.85 -3.49
CA LEU A 144 21.41 4.86 -3.15
C LEU A 144 22.57 4.89 -4.13
N LYS A 145 22.32 5.08 -5.44
CA LYS A 145 23.37 5.23 -6.44
C LYS A 145 24.24 6.47 -6.21
N GLU A 146 23.63 7.56 -5.78
CA GLU A 146 24.37 8.79 -5.40
C GLU A 146 25.24 8.56 -4.15
N GLN A 147 24.70 7.87 -3.13
CA GLN A 147 25.43 7.57 -1.90
C GLN A 147 26.53 6.51 -2.07
N HIS A 148 26.34 5.57 -2.99
CA HIS A 148 27.23 4.42 -3.21
C HIS A 148 27.60 4.25 -4.70
N PRO A 149 28.43 5.16 -5.29
CA PRO A 149 28.71 5.16 -6.73
C PRO A 149 29.35 3.90 -7.28
N ALA A 150 29.99 3.09 -6.43
CA ALA A 150 30.60 1.81 -6.79
C ALA A 150 29.59 0.70 -7.09
N TYR A 151 28.32 0.88 -6.71
CA TYR A 151 27.24 -0.10 -6.85
C TYR A 151 26.16 0.39 -7.80
N HIS A 152 25.35 -0.52 -8.31
CA HIS A 152 24.13 -0.23 -9.06
C HIS A 152 22.89 -0.62 -8.24
N PHE A 153 21.84 0.19 -8.33
CA PHE A 153 20.58 -0.06 -7.63
C PHE A 153 19.44 0.00 -8.62
N VAL A 154 18.72 -1.11 -8.72
CA VAL A 154 17.66 -1.29 -9.71
C VAL A 154 16.31 -1.26 -8.99
N PRO A 155 15.39 -0.36 -9.37
CA PRO A 155 14.03 -0.37 -8.84
C PRO A 155 13.25 -1.54 -9.40
N VAL A 156 12.60 -2.31 -8.51
CA VAL A 156 11.84 -3.52 -8.88
C VAL A 156 10.43 -3.45 -8.31
N PHE A 157 9.45 -3.71 -9.17
CA PHE A 157 8.08 -4.00 -8.77
C PHE A 157 7.85 -5.52 -8.81
N TYR A 158 7.65 -6.13 -7.64
CA TYR A 158 7.30 -7.54 -7.51
C TYR A 158 5.79 -7.71 -7.63
N MET A 159 5.34 -8.33 -8.70
CA MET A 159 3.92 -8.59 -8.93
C MET A 159 3.46 -9.84 -8.20
N GLY A 160 2.57 -9.67 -7.22
CA GLY A 160 1.90 -10.76 -6.51
C GLY A 160 0.79 -11.39 -7.35
N SER A 161 1.14 -11.90 -8.54
CA SER A 161 0.18 -12.36 -9.55
C SER A 161 -0.64 -13.59 -9.16
N GLU A 162 -0.18 -14.33 -8.16
CA GLU A 162 -0.81 -15.55 -7.68
C GLU A 162 -1.99 -15.30 -6.72
N ASP A 163 -2.22 -14.07 -6.28
CA ASP A 163 -3.33 -13.78 -5.36
C ASP A 163 -4.70 -14.02 -6.02
N ALA A 164 -5.66 -14.49 -5.22
CA ALA A 164 -7.00 -14.88 -5.68
C ALA A 164 -8.12 -13.97 -5.15
N ASP A 165 -7.79 -12.87 -4.48
CA ASP A 165 -8.78 -11.93 -3.94
C ASP A 165 -9.33 -11.01 -5.03
N LEU A 166 -10.29 -11.54 -5.80
CA LEU A 166 -10.93 -10.79 -6.87
C LEU A 166 -11.80 -9.63 -6.33
N ASP A 167 -12.33 -9.75 -5.12
CA ASP A 167 -13.15 -8.69 -4.51
C ASP A 167 -12.29 -7.44 -4.23
N GLU A 168 -11.03 -7.63 -3.85
CA GLU A 168 -10.06 -6.55 -3.69
C GLU A 168 -9.53 -6.05 -5.05
N LEU A 169 -9.13 -6.96 -5.94
CA LEU A 169 -8.34 -6.64 -7.14
C LEU A 169 -9.19 -6.31 -8.37
N GLY A 170 -10.45 -6.71 -8.37
CA GLY A 170 -11.37 -6.63 -9.51
C GLY A 170 -12.20 -5.35 -9.56
N HIS A 171 -11.81 -4.28 -8.88
CA HIS A 171 -12.55 -3.02 -8.94
C HIS A 171 -11.64 -1.79 -8.85
N ILE A 172 -12.17 -0.64 -9.29
CA ILE A 172 -11.60 0.69 -9.11
C ILE A 172 -12.69 1.68 -8.72
N TYR A 173 -12.28 2.84 -8.23
CA TYR A 173 -13.16 3.99 -8.07
C TYR A 173 -12.81 5.06 -9.11
N LEU A 174 -13.81 5.63 -9.75
CA LEU A 174 -13.66 6.68 -10.75
C LEU A 174 -14.79 7.70 -10.57
N GLY A 175 -14.45 8.96 -10.27
CA GLY A 175 -15.43 10.01 -10.04
C GLY A 175 -16.41 9.72 -8.90
N GLY A 176 -16.00 8.96 -7.89
CA GLY A 176 -16.85 8.50 -6.79
C GLY A 176 -17.60 7.19 -7.05
N ASP A 177 -17.69 6.74 -8.30
CA ASP A 177 -18.35 5.48 -8.67
C ASP A 177 -17.43 4.28 -8.54
N LYS A 178 -17.93 3.21 -7.92
CA LYS A 178 -17.25 1.91 -7.91
C LYS A 178 -17.49 1.17 -9.22
N LEU A 179 -16.43 0.92 -9.99
CA LEU A 179 -16.44 0.14 -11.22
C LEU A 179 -15.91 -1.26 -10.94
N ILE A 180 -16.75 -2.28 -11.11
CA ILE A 180 -16.44 -3.68 -10.78
C ILE A 180 -16.29 -4.49 -12.06
N TRP A 181 -15.24 -5.31 -12.15
CA TRP A 181 -15.07 -6.30 -13.19
C TRP A 181 -15.95 -7.52 -12.94
N GLU A 182 -17.03 -7.61 -13.70
CA GLU A 182 -17.96 -8.73 -13.63
C GLU A 182 -17.38 -9.97 -14.32
N THR A 183 -16.77 -10.87 -13.58
CA THR A 183 -16.24 -12.13 -14.09
C THR A 183 -16.61 -13.30 -13.18
N LYS A 184 -16.68 -14.51 -13.75
CA LYS A 184 -16.89 -15.76 -13.00
C LYS A 184 -15.60 -16.59 -12.90
N GLN A 185 -14.49 -16.04 -13.34
CA GLN A 185 -13.18 -16.69 -13.27
C GLN A 185 -12.77 -16.87 -11.80
N LYS A 186 -11.95 -17.87 -11.55
CA LYS A 186 -11.43 -18.24 -10.23
C LYS A 186 -9.93 -18.47 -10.29
N GLY A 187 -9.31 -18.72 -9.15
CA GLY A 187 -7.88 -18.94 -9.05
C GLY A 187 -7.07 -17.66 -8.94
N ALA A 188 -5.84 -17.69 -9.40
CA ALA A 188 -4.93 -16.55 -9.37
C ALA A 188 -5.40 -15.42 -10.30
N VAL A 189 -5.63 -14.22 -9.76
CA VAL A 189 -6.12 -13.07 -10.53
C VAL A 189 -5.17 -12.73 -11.68
N GLY A 190 -3.87 -12.81 -11.48
CA GLY A 190 -2.88 -12.57 -12.54
C GLY A 190 -3.05 -13.46 -13.76
N ARG A 191 -3.49 -14.71 -13.57
CA ARG A 191 -3.73 -15.70 -14.66
C ARG A 191 -5.11 -15.58 -15.32
N MET A 192 -6.04 -14.78 -14.73
CA MET A 192 -7.37 -14.57 -15.30
C MET A 192 -7.28 -13.86 -16.64
N LYS A 193 -8.12 -14.29 -17.58
CA LYS A 193 -8.22 -13.65 -18.92
C LYS A 193 -8.86 -12.27 -18.79
N THR A 194 -8.44 -11.34 -19.62
CA THR A 194 -8.94 -9.95 -19.64
C THR A 194 -10.39 -9.80 -20.15
N LYS A 195 -11.04 -10.90 -20.49
CA LYS A 195 -12.42 -10.92 -20.99
C LYS A 195 -13.38 -10.19 -20.04
N GLY A 196 -14.17 -9.26 -20.58
CA GLY A 196 -15.16 -8.47 -19.86
C GLY A 196 -14.61 -7.13 -19.34
N LEU A 197 -13.29 -6.87 -19.41
CA LEU A 197 -12.71 -5.56 -19.11
C LEU A 197 -13.02 -4.49 -20.17
N ASP A 198 -13.40 -4.89 -21.38
CA ASP A 198 -13.88 -3.99 -22.44
C ASP A 198 -15.03 -3.09 -21.96
N LYS A 199 -15.96 -3.63 -21.16
CA LYS A 199 -17.07 -2.85 -20.60
C LYS A 199 -16.57 -1.74 -19.66
N LEU A 200 -15.59 -2.04 -18.82
CA LEU A 200 -14.98 -1.05 -17.94
C LEU A 200 -14.18 -0.03 -18.74
N TYR A 201 -13.42 -0.49 -19.73
CA TYR A 201 -12.67 0.38 -20.62
C TYR A 201 -13.58 1.43 -21.27
N TYR A 202 -14.71 1.04 -21.87
CA TYR A 202 -15.64 2.00 -22.50
C TYR A 202 -16.32 2.94 -21.49
N ARG A 203 -16.53 2.50 -20.25
CA ARG A 203 -17.02 3.40 -19.19
C ARG A 203 -15.97 4.45 -18.79
N ILE A 204 -14.71 4.04 -18.67
CA ILE A 204 -13.57 4.93 -18.39
C ILE A 204 -13.39 5.92 -19.57
N GLU A 205 -13.41 5.42 -20.80
CA GLU A 205 -13.32 6.23 -22.02
C GLU A 205 -14.38 7.33 -22.06
N GLY A 206 -15.64 6.99 -21.76
CA GLY A 206 -16.75 7.95 -21.72
C GLY A 206 -16.56 9.08 -20.71
N GLN A 207 -15.77 8.88 -19.65
CA GLN A 207 -15.49 9.90 -18.65
C GLN A 207 -14.20 10.69 -18.92
N LEU A 208 -13.15 10.01 -19.39
CA LEU A 208 -11.79 10.56 -19.41
C LEU A 208 -11.28 10.95 -20.81
N ALA A 209 -11.84 10.43 -21.89
CA ALA A 209 -11.32 10.68 -23.25
C ALA A 209 -11.35 12.15 -23.67
N VAL A 210 -12.23 12.97 -23.05
CA VAL A 210 -12.37 14.40 -23.32
C VAL A 210 -11.31 15.26 -22.61
N GLN A 211 -10.61 14.70 -21.65
CA GLN A 211 -9.54 15.38 -20.91
C GLN A 211 -8.30 15.60 -21.81
N PRO A 212 -7.43 16.57 -21.50
CA PRO A 212 -6.26 16.92 -22.31
C PRO A 212 -5.38 15.73 -22.73
N HIS A 213 -5.12 14.78 -21.84
CA HIS A 213 -4.34 13.56 -22.09
C HIS A 213 -5.23 12.29 -22.13
N GLY A 214 -6.55 12.46 -22.18
CA GLY A 214 -7.49 11.34 -22.13
C GLY A 214 -7.30 10.33 -23.27
N LYS A 215 -7.07 10.79 -24.50
CA LYS A 215 -6.84 9.91 -25.67
C LYS A 215 -5.54 9.10 -25.53
N GLU A 216 -4.48 9.71 -25.03
CA GLU A 216 -3.19 9.06 -24.76
C GLU A 216 -3.36 7.96 -23.70
N LEU A 217 -4.01 8.29 -22.58
CA LEU A 217 -4.34 7.33 -21.54
C LEU A 217 -5.16 6.15 -22.08
N MET A 218 -6.21 6.43 -22.86
CA MET A 218 -7.08 5.38 -23.42
C MET A 218 -6.35 4.47 -24.40
N ALA A 219 -5.42 4.99 -25.19
CA ALA A 219 -4.58 4.17 -26.07
C ALA A 219 -3.69 3.22 -25.25
N MET A 220 -3.03 3.72 -24.20
CA MET A 220 -2.21 2.93 -23.26
C MET A 220 -3.04 1.83 -22.57
N LEU A 221 -4.22 2.15 -22.07
CA LEU A 221 -5.10 1.18 -21.41
C LEU A 221 -5.62 0.12 -22.37
N LYS A 222 -5.91 0.48 -23.61
CA LYS A 222 -6.34 -0.46 -24.65
C LYS A 222 -5.24 -1.48 -24.93
N GLU A 223 -4.03 -1.03 -25.23
CA GLU A 223 -2.88 -1.88 -25.50
C GLU A 223 -2.58 -2.81 -24.32
N ALA A 224 -2.66 -2.27 -23.09
CA ALA A 224 -2.40 -3.05 -21.88
C ALA A 224 -3.49 -4.08 -21.61
N TYR A 225 -4.77 -3.69 -21.55
CA TYR A 225 -5.84 -4.56 -21.05
C TYR A 225 -6.69 -5.24 -22.12
N LEU A 226 -6.87 -4.64 -23.31
CA LEU A 226 -7.68 -5.28 -24.36
C LEU A 226 -6.86 -6.16 -25.28
N ASP A 227 -5.56 -5.84 -25.44
CA ASP A 227 -4.65 -6.57 -26.32
C ASP A 227 -3.73 -7.55 -25.55
N SER A 228 -4.07 -7.88 -24.29
CA SER A 228 -3.32 -8.84 -23.48
C SER A 228 -4.14 -10.09 -23.16
N PRO A 229 -3.48 -11.27 -23.03
CA PRO A 229 -4.17 -12.53 -22.78
C PRO A 229 -4.70 -12.67 -21.36
N ASP A 230 -4.06 -12.02 -20.37
CA ASP A 230 -4.38 -12.13 -18.94
C ASP A 230 -4.00 -10.86 -18.17
N ILE A 231 -4.42 -10.81 -16.90
CA ILE A 231 -4.30 -9.64 -16.03
C ILE A 231 -2.84 -9.32 -15.68
N GLN A 232 -2.00 -10.34 -15.45
CA GLN A 232 -0.59 -10.08 -15.15
C GLN A 232 0.15 -9.47 -16.34
N THR A 233 -0.11 -9.94 -17.54
CA THR A 233 0.45 -9.36 -18.78
C THR A 233 -0.07 -7.94 -19.01
N ALA A 234 -1.36 -7.70 -18.76
CA ALA A 234 -1.96 -6.38 -18.87
C ALA A 234 -1.32 -5.39 -17.88
N THR A 235 -1.20 -5.78 -16.61
CA THR A 235 -0.56 -4.97 -15.58
C THR A 235 0.92 -4.73 -15.90
N PHE A 236 1.63 -5.76 -16.35
CA PHE A 236 3.03 -5.67 -16.76
C PHE A 236 3.24 -4.60 -17.86
N LYS A 237 2.42 -4.65 -18.93
CA LYS A 237 2.50 -3.66 -20.02
C LYS A 237 2.17 -2.25 -19.54
N LEU A 238 1.13 -2.07 -18.72
CA LEU A 238 0.77 -0.76 -18.19
C LEU A 238 1.91 -0.18 -17.35
N LEU A 239 2.52 -0.97 -16.47
CA LEU A 239 3.64 -0.52 -15.64
C LEU A 239 4.88 -0.20 -16.48
N HIS A 240 5.15 -0.98 -17.51
CA HIS A 240 6.22 -0.68 -18.46
C HIS A 240 5.97 0.67 -19.17
N ALA A 241 4.75 0.89 -19.68
CA ALA A 241 4.39 2.15 -20.32
C ALA A 241 4.53 3.37 -19.40
N LEU A 242 4.20 3.23 -18.10
CA LEU A 242 4.25 4.34 -17.13
C LEU A 242 5.65 4.60 -16.56
N PHE A 243 6.50 3.56 -16.41
CA PHE A 243 7.72 3.65 -15.59
C PHE A 243 9.00 3.15 -16.25
N ALA A 244 8.97 2.70 -17.50
CA ALA A 244 10.19 2.27 -18.21
C ALA A 244 11.25 3.38 -18.33
N GLU A 245 10.82 4.64 -18.46
CA GLU A 245 11.73 5.80 -18.50
C GLU A 245 12.57 5.93 -17.22
N TYR A 246 12.08 5.45 -16.08
CA TYR A 246 12.78 5.41 -14.79
C TYR A 246 13.57 4.11 -14.61
N GLY A 247 13.53 3.18 -15.56
CA GLY A 247 14.22 1.90 -15.51
C GLY A 247 13.61 0.89 -14.53
N LEU A 248 12.33 1.03 -14.18
CA LEU A 248 11.62 0.09 -13.33
C LEU A 248 11.55 -1.29 -13.99
N ILE A 249 11.97 -2.33 -13.26
CA ILE A 249 11.75 -3.72 -13.64
C ILE A 249 10.48 -4.22 -12.96
N THR A 250 9.53 -4.75 -13.74
CA THR A 250 8.40 -5.53 -13.23
C THR A 250 8.75 -7.00 -13.29
N ILE A 251 8.66 -7.73 -12.17
CA ILE A 251 8.91 -9.17 -12.10
C ILE A 251 7.62 -9.93 -11.77
N ILE A 252 7.30 -10.94 -12.58
CA ILE A 252 6.25 -11.92 -12.31
C ILE A 252 6.94 -13.15 -11.69
N ALA A 253 6.78 -13.30 -10.37
CA ALA A 253 7.47 -14.35 -9.62
C ALA A 253 6.82 -15.74 -9.77
N ASP A 254 5.64 -15.84 -10.33
CA ASP A 254 4.96 -17.10 -10.65
C ASP A 254 5.66 -17.83 -11.80
N HIS A 255 6.83 -18.37 -11.48
CA HIS A 255 7.71 -19.03 -12.45
C HIS A 255 8.45 -20.23 -11.81
N ALA A 256 8.50 -21.37 -12.52
CA ALA A 256 9.10 -22.62 -12.01
C ALA A 256 10.57 -22.45 -11.57
N VAL A 257 11.36 -21.69 -12.33
CA VAL A 257 12.80 -21.45 -12.04
C VAL A 257 12.96 -20.72 -10.71
N PHE A 258 12.12 -19.75 -10.42
CA PHE A 258 12.16 -19.04 -9.14
C PHE A 258 11.71 -19.93 -7.97
N LYS A 259 10.60 -20.65 -8.13
CA LYS A 259 10.05 -21.51 -7.07
C LYS A 259 10.96 -22.68 -6.71
N LYS A 260 11.77 -23.17 -7.65
CA LYS A 260 12.81 -24.17 -7.39
C LYS A 260 13.83 -23.75 -6.33
N GLN A 261 14.07 -22.44 -6.19
CA GLN A 261 15.01 -21.93 -5.19
C GLN A 261 14.47 -22.04 -3.75
N LEU A 262 13.16 -22.27 -3.57
CA LEU A 262 12.50 -22.41 -2.27
C LEU A 262 12.03 -23.83 -1.96
N LEU A 263 12.42 -24.84 -2.72
CA LEU A 263 11.96 -26.22 -2.49
C LEU A 263 12.17 -26.70 -1.06
N SER A 264 13.29 -26.38 -0.43
CA SER A 264 13.56 -26.75 0.97
C SER A 264 12.61 -26.05 1.96
N VAL A 265 12.29 -24.78 1.72
CA VAL A 265 11.32 -24.01 2.55
C VAL A 265 9.91 -24.56 2.38
N PHE A 266 9.53 -24.88 1.14
CA PHE A 266 8.21 -25.46 0.84
C PHE A 266 8.07 -26.86 1.44
N GLU A 267 9.14 -27.67 1.42
CA GLU A 267 9.17 -28.97 2.06
C GLU A 267 9.05 -28.85 3.60
N ASP A 268 9.73 -27.87 4.21
CA ASP A 268 9.61 -27.58 5.64
C ASP A 268 8.20 -27.16 6.03
N ASP A 269 7.55 -26.31 5.23
CA ASP A 269 6.18 -25.87 5.49
C ASP A 269 5.19 -27.03 5.39
N LEU A 270 5.29 -27.85 4.32
CA LEU A 270 4.39 -28.99 4.09
C LEU A 270 4.53 -30.09 5.15
N PHE A 271 5.75 -30.46 5.50
CA PHE A 271 5.99 -31.69 6.27
C PHE A 271 6.37 -31.45 7.72
N ARG A 272 6.97 -30.29 8.06
CA ARG A 272 7.44 -29.94 9.40
C ARG A 272 6.69 -28.77 10.04
N GLN A 273 6.00 -27.97 9.23
CA GLN A 273 5.25 -26.76 9.66
C GLN A 273 6.14 -25.75 10.43
N GLU A 274 7.45 -25.74 10.13
CA GLU A 274 8.42 -24.87 10.78
C GLU A 274 8.11 -23.37 10.61
N PRO A 275 7.73 -22.89 9.41
CA PRO A 275 7.34 -21.49 9.26
C PRO A 275 6.22 -21.06 10.22
N THR A 276 5.23 -21.92 10.41
CA THR A 276 4.10 -21.67 11.32
C THR A 276 4.53 -21.56 12.77
N ARG A 277 5.39 -22.47 13.24
CA ARG A 277 5.92 -22.45 14.60
C ARG A 277 6.69 -21.15 14.86
N ILE A 278 7.63 -20.82 13.98
CA ILE A 278 8.50 -19.64 14.12
C ILE A 278 7.69 -18.33 14.13
N VAL A 279 6.79 -18.19 13.17
CA VAL A 279 5.98 -16.96 13.05
C VAL A 279 4.98 -16.84 14.21
N SER A 280 4.41 -17.96 14.69
CA SER A 280 3.54 -17.94 15.86
C SER A 280 4.25 -17.45 17.13
N GLU A 281 5.53 -17.82 17.32
CA GLU A 281 6.37 -17.33 18.42
C GLU A 281 6.62 -15.80 18.29
N SER A 282 6.91 -15.30 17.09
CA SER A 282 7.05 -13.87 16.83
C SER A 282 5.76 -13.09 17.12
N ILE A 283 4.64 -13.63 16.68
CA ILE A 283 3.30 -13.06 16.89
C ILE A 283 2.97 -12.99 18.39
N ALA A 284 3.30 -14.00 19.17
CA ALA A 284 3.07 -14.01 20.60
C ALA A 284 3.73 -12.80 21.27
N GLY A 285 4.98 -12.48 20.92
CA GLY A 285 5.67 -11.30 21.44
C GLY A 285 5.08 -9.97 20.95
N LEU A 286 4.69 -9.87 19.67
CA LEU A 286 4.08 -8.65 19.13
C LEU A 286 2.69 -8.38 19.68
N SER A 287 1.88 -9.43 19.89
CA SER A 287 0.49 -9.32 20.35
C SER A 287 0.33 -8.74 21.76
N GLU A 288 1.40 -8.70 22.54
CA GLU A 288 1.39 -8.03 23.85
C GLU A 288 1.15 -6.51 23.75
N HIS A 289 1.49 -5.93 22.59
CA HIS A 289 1.44 -4.48 22.40
C HIS A 289 0.64 -4.03 21.16
N TYR A 290 0.50 -4.90 20.15
CA TYR A 290 -0.04 -4.52 18.85
C TYR A 290 -1.05 -5.52 18.30
N LYS A 291 -1.94 -5.00 17.45
CA LYS A 291 -2.84 -5.84 16.66
C LYS A 291 -2.04 -6.55 15.56
N ILE A 292 -2.19 -7.86 15.47
CA ILE A 292 -1.54 -8.71 14.49
C ILE A 292 -2.20 -8.54 13.11
N GLN A 293 -1.40 -8.56 12.04
CA GLN A 293 -1.84 -8.38 10.67
C GLN A 293 -1.95 -9.68 9.88
N ALA A 294 -1.04 -10.63 10.09
CA ALA A 294 -1.05 -11.92 9.42
C ALA A 294 -1.05 -13.06 10.44
N ASN A 295 -1.79 -14.12 10.14
CA ASN A 295 -1.81 -15.31 10.98
C ASN A 295 -1.33 -16.51 10.15
N PRO A 296 -0.26 -17.21 10.58
CA PRO A 296 0.21 -18.41 9.91
C PRO A 296 -0.86 -19.50 10.01
N ARG A 297 -0.88 -20.36 9.00
CA ARG A 297 -1.69 -21.58 8.96
C ARG A 297 -0.76 -22.77 9.18
N SER A 298 -1.30 -23.95 9.45
CA SER A 298 -0.50 -25.17 9.55
C SER A 298 0.36 -25.40 8.30
N ILE A 299 -0.18 -25.05 7.11
CA ILE A 299 0.54 -25.01 5.84
C ILE A 299 0.31 -23.64 5.21
N ASN A 300 1.39 -22.95 4.84
CA ASN A 300 1.39 -21.60 4.30
C ASN A 300 1.50 -21.56 2.77
N LEU A 301 1.24 -22.69 2.13
CA LEU A 301 1.21 -22.87 0.69
C LEU A 301 -0.21 -23.14 0.21
N PHE A 302 -0.51 -22.59 -0.98
CA PHE A 302 -1.68 -22.95 -1.76
C PHE A 302 -1.26 -23.84 -2.93
N TYR A 303 -2.16 -24.71 -3.37
CA TYR A 303 -2.00 -25.44 -4.62
C TYR A 303 -2.57 -24.60 -5.76
N LEU A 304 -1.73 -24.31 -6.74
CA LEU A 304 -2.01 -23.45 -7.87
C LEU A 304 -1.94 -24.26 -9.18
N LYS A 305 -3.08 -24.44 -9.82
CA LYS A 305 -3.15 -25.12 -11.11
C LYS A 305 -4.35 -24.65 -11.90
N ASP A 306 -4.17 -24.30 -13.16
CA ASP A 306 -5.21 -23.80 -14.05
C ASP A 306 -5.99 -22.64 -13.38
N ASP A 307 -7.28 -22.83 -13.12
CA ASP A 307 -8.19 -21.90 -12.43
C ASP A 307 -8.32 -22.16 -10.92
N LEU A 308 -7.40 -22.95 -10.33
CA LEU A 308 -7.37 -23.27 -8.90
C LEU A 308 -6.25 -22.50 -8.20
N ARG A 309 -6.56 -21.92 -7.04
CA ARG A 309 -5.62 -21.52 -6.00
C ARG A 309 -6.25 -21.83 -4.64
N ASN A 310 -6.11 -23.07 -4.21
CA ASN A 310 -6.78 -23.60 -3.03
C ASN A 310 -5.78 -24.01 -1.96
N ARG A 311 -6.20 -23.96 -0.70
CA ARG A 311 -5.37 -24.34 0.46
C ARG A 311 -4.96 -25.80 0.39
N ILE A 312 -3.73 -26.08 0.84
CA ILE A 312 -3.26 -27.44 1.11
C ILE A 312 -3.47 -27.67 2.61
N GLU A 313 -4.10 -28.78 2.97
CA GLU A 313 -4.28 -29.19 4.36
C GLU A 313 -3.76 -30.62 4.59
N ARG A 314 -3.23 -30.86 5.79
CA ARG A 314 -2.78 -32.18 6.22
C ARG A 314 -3.99 -33.05 6.58
N THR A 315 -3.95 -34.33 6.18
CA THR A 315 -4.91 -35.37 6.57
C THR A 315 -4.18 -36.58 7.15
N PRO A 316 -4.86 -37.52 7.82
CA PRO A 316 -4.22 -38.74 8.30
C PRO A 316 -3.55 -39.57 7.18
N GLU A 317 -4.08 -39.52 5.94
CA GLU A 317 -3.57 -40.28 4.79
C GLU A 317 -2.57 -39.48 3.94
N GLY A 318 -2.28 -38.21 4.28
CA GLY A 318 -1.36 -37.36 3.52
C GLY A 318 -1.84 -35.91 3.42
N PHE A 319 -2.18 -35.44 2.23
CA PHE A 319 -2.58 -34.06 1.96
C PHE A 319 -3.85 -34.01 1.11
N GLN A 320 -4.63 -32.96 1.32
CA GLN A 320 -5.75 -32.61 0.46
C GLN A 320 -5.63 -31.16 -0.03
N VAL A 321 -6.07 -30.90 -1.24
CA VAL A 321 -6.34 -29.56 -1.74
C VAL A 321 -7.82 -29.26 -1.44
N VAL A 322 -8.06 -28.28 -0.58
CA VAL A 322 -9.40 -27.94 -0.08
C VAL A 322 -10.36 -27.61 -1.23
N ASP A 323 -11.63 -28.01 -1.11
CA ASP A 323 -12.67 -27.81 -2.12
C ASP A 323 -12.38 -28.43 -3.50
N THR A 324 -11.49 -29.45 -3.53
CA THR A 324 -11.17 -30.20 -4.75
C THR A 324 -11.08 -31.71 -4.46
N PRO A 325 -11.13 -32.58 -5.48
CA PRO A 325 -10.91 -34.00 -5.32
C PRO A 325 -9.41 -34.38 -5.18
N LEU A 326 -8.49 -33.43 -5.28
CA LEU A 326 -7.06 -33.70 -5.27
C LEU A 326 -6.59 -34.16 -3.88
N ARG A 327 -5.95 -35.33 -3.85
CA ARG A 327 -5.37 -35.95 -2.66
C ARG A 327 -3.98 -36.44 -3.00
N PHE A 328 -3.06 -36.32 -2.07
CA PHE A 328 -1.67 -36.78 -2.23
C PHE A 328 -1.24 -37.55 -0.97
N THR A 329 -0.56 -38.68 -1.17
CA THR A 329 0.23 -39.29 -0.10
C THR A 329 1.46 -38.42 0.17
N ASP A 330 2.19 -38.69 1.26
CA ASP A 330 3.44 -37.99 1.58
C ASP A 330 4.47 -38.11 0.43
N ALA A 331 4.63 -39.30 -0.12
CA ALA A 331 5.50 -39.51 -1.27
C ALA A 331 5.00 -38.81 -2.54
N GLY A 332 3.69 -38.83 -2.78
CA GLY A 332 3.07 -38.15 -3.91
C GLY A 332 3.21 -36.63 -3.83
N MET A 333 3.09 -36.03 -2.64
CA MET A 333 3.28 -34.59 -2.45
C MET A 333 4.73 -34.16 -2.67
N ARG A 334 5.72 -35.00 -2.24
CA ARG A 334 7.14 -34.74 -2.52
C ARG A 334 7.45 -34.81 -4.02
N ASP A 335 6.93 -35.82 -4.71
CA ASP A 335 7.10 -35.96 -6.16
C ASP A 335 6.45 -34.77 -6.91
N GLU A 336 5.25 -34.36 -6.50
CA GLU A 336 4.54 -33.19 -7.06
C GLU A 336 5.34 -31.89 -6.85
N LEU A 337 5.87 -31.65 -5.64
CA LEU A 337 6.68 -30.48 -5.33
C LEU A 337 7.98 -30.44 -6.18
N GLN A 338 8.64 -31.56 -6.34
CA GLN A 338 9.89 -31.64 -7.10
C GLN A 338 9.68 -31.45 -8.61
N ARG A 339 8.60 -32.02 -9.16
CA ARG A 339 8.33 -31.96 -10.60
C ARG A 339 7.66 -30.67 -11.04
N TYR A 340 6.80 -30.10 -10.19
CA TYR A 340 5.93 -28.99 -10.53
C TYR A 340 5.96 -27.90 -9.45
N PRO A 341 7.12 -27.31 -9.13
CA PRO A 341 7.24 -26.29 -8.08
C PRO A 341 6.35 -25.07 -8.35
N GLU A 342 6.03 -24.76 -9.62
CA GLU A 342 5.13 -23.70 -10.02
C GLU A 342 3.69 -23.90 -9.54
N ARG A 343 3.33 -25.10 -9.09
CA ARG A 343 2.01 -25.38 -8.51
C ARG A 343 1.90 -25.06 -7.03
N PHE A 344 2.98 -24.61 -6.40
CA PHE A 344 2.99 -24.21 -4.99
C PHE A 344 3.11 -22.70 -4.86
N SER A 345 2.07 -22.09 -4.30
CA SER A 345 1.94 -20.63 -4.19
C SER A 345 2.06 -20.20 -2.73
N PRO A 346 3.10 -19.44 -2.36
CA PRO A 346 3.28 -18.96 -0.99
C PRO A 346 2.18 -17.96 -0.62
N ASN A 347 1.69 -18.05 0.63
CA ASN A 347 0.82 -17.04 1.21
C ASN A 347 1.65 -15.84 1.74
N VAL A 348 1.00 -14.93 2.47
CA VAL A 348 1.62 -13.73 3.06
C VAL A 348 2.83 -14.06 3.96
N ILE A 349 2.86 -15.22 4.61
CA ILE A 349 3.95 -15.65 5.53
C ILE A 349 5.23 -15.97 4.75
N LEU A 350 5.12 -16.66 3.61
CA LEU A 350 6.28 -17.13 2.84
C LEU A 350 6.62 -16.21 1.65
N ARG A 351 5.70 -15.35 1.20
CA ARG A 351 5.91 -14.50 0.03
C ARG A 351 7.12 -13.56 0.18
N GLY A 352 7.28 -12.94 1.37
CA GLY A 352 8.41 -12.06 1.64
C GLY A 352 9.74 -12.80 1.56
N LEU A 353 9.83 -14.00 2.14
CA LEU A 353 11.02 -14.84 2.07
C LEU A 353 11.33 -15.28 0.62
N PHE A 354 10.29 -15.61 -0.16
CA PHE A 354 10.42 -15.90 -1.58
C PHE A 354 11.03 -14.72 -2.36
N GLN A 355 10.45 -13.54 -2.20
CA GLN A 355 10.94 -12.29 -2.81
C GLN A 355 12.43 -12.08 -2.51
N GLU A 356 12.82 -12.18 -1.24
CA GLU A 356 14.18 -11.91 -0.80
C GLU A 356 15.18 -13.03 -1.18
N THR A 357 14.70 -14.21 -1.49
CA THR A 357 15.54 -15.29 -2.01
C THR A 357 15.91 -15.06 -3.48
N ILE A 358 14.95 -14.61 -4.29
CA ILE A 358 15.16 -14.46 -5.74
C ILE A 358 15.76 -13.09 -6.15
N LEU A 359 15.68 -12.08 -5.28
CA LEU A 359 16.17 -10.73 -5.55
C LEU A 359 17.36 -10.37 -4.65
N PRO A 360 18.41 -9.72 -5.18
CA PRO A 360 19.47 -9.12 -4.36
C PRO A 360 18.99 -7.82 -3.70
N ASN A 361 17.93 -7.90 -2.89
CA ASN A 361 17.19 -6.74 -2.41
C ASN A 361 17.75 -6.17 -1.11
N LEU A 362 17.78 -4.83 -0.99
CA LEU A 362 18.25 -4.09 0.20
C LEU A 362 17.11 -3.53 1.03
N ALA A 363 16.06 -3.06 0.36
CA ALA A 363 14.95 -2.39 1.01
C ALA A 363 13.63 -2.78 0.38
N PHE A 364 12.61 -2.93 1.23
CA PHE A 364 11.23 -3.17 0.83
C PHE A 364 10.38 -1.93 1.13
N ILE A 365 9.78 -1.37 0.08
CA ILE A 365 8.85 -0.23 0.19
C ILE A 365 7.45 -0.78 0.34
N GLY A 366 6.90 -0.72 1.56
CA GLY A 366 5.59 -1.29 1.89
C GLY A 366 4.57 -0.25 2.36
N GLY A 367 3.28 -0.56 2.23
CA GLY A 367 2.22 0.17 2.92
C GLY A 367 2.19 -0.21 4.42
N GLY A 368 1.36 0.50 5.22
CA GLY A 368 1.32 0.26 6.67
C GLY A 368 0.97 -1.20 7.05
N GLY A 369 -0.01 -1.81 6.37
CA GLY A 369 -0.35 -3.22 6.62
C GLY A 369 0.78 -4.17 6.21
N GLU A 370 1.47 -3.88 5.09
CA GLU A 370 2.62 -4.66 4.64
C GLU A 370 3.77 -4.56 5.63
N THR A 371 4.18 -3.36 6.02
CA THR A 371 5.24 -3.14 7.02
C THR A 371 4.91 -3.86 8.32
N ALA A 372 3.65 -3.81 8.77
CA ALA A 372 3.25 -4.45 10.02
C ALA A 372 3.37 -5.98 9.96
N TYR A 373 2.93 -6.66 8.89
CA TYR A 373 3.11 -8.12 8.83
C TYR A 373 4.58 -8.53 8.57
N TRP A 374 5.37 -7.71 7.89
CA TRP A 374 6.81 -8.00 7.76
C TRP A 374 7.52 -8.04 9.12
N LEU A 375 7.13 -7.21 10.07
CA LEU A 375 7.66 -7.25 11.45
C LEU A 375 7.38 -8.61 12.13
N GLU A 376 6.38 -9.34 11.72
CA GLU A 376 6.07 -10.68 12.24
C GLU A 376 7.03 -11.75 11.69
N LEU A 377 7.75 -11.47 10.58
CA LEU A 377 8.49 -12.45 9.80
C LEU A 377 10.00 -12.49 10.07
N LYS A 378 10.58 -11.54 10.82
CA LYS A 378 12.04 -11.45 10.98
C LYS A 378 12.69 -12.78 11.44
N ALA A 379 12.11 -13.45 12.42
CA ALA A 379 12.64 -14.74 12.91
C ALA A 379 12.61 -15.84 11.84
N LEU A 380 11.65 -15.80 10.91
CA LEU A 380 11.59 -16.71 9.76
C LEU A 380 12.80 -16.49 8.83
N PHE A 381 13.15 -15.24 8.56
CA PHE A 381 14.32 -14.87 7.76
C PHE A 381 15.62 -15.30 8.44
N ASP A 382 15.73 -15.11 9.76
CA ASP A 382 16.89 -15.55 10.55
C ASP A 382 17.06 -17.08 10.47
N HIS A 383 15.95 -17.84 10.56
CA HIS A 383 15.95 -19.31 10.47
C HIS A 383 16.48 -19.81 9.12
N TYR A 384 15.99 -19.23 8.02
CA TYR A 384 16.42 -19.61 6.66
C TYR A 384 17.67 -18.85 6.20
N ARG A 385 18.28 -18.04 7.09
CA ARG A 385 19.51 -17.26 6.82
C ARG A 385 19.41 -16.35 5.59
N THR A 386 18.19 -15.90 5.28
CA THR A 386 17.95 -14.94 4.21
C THR A 386 18.07 -13.53 4.79
N PRO A 387 18.79 -12.60 4.18
CA PRO A 387 18.90 -11.23 4.68
C PRO A 387 17.53 -10.56 4.72
N PHE A 388 17.22 -9.97 5.89
CA PHE A 388 15.98 -9.20 6.09
C PHE A 388 16.19 -7.78 5.56
N PRO A 389 15.34 -7.26 4.67
CA PRO A 389 15.54 -5.94 4.07
C PRO A 389 15.24 -4.82 5.07
N VAL A 390 15.68 -3.59 4.75
CA VAL A 390 15.19 -2.39 5.42
C VAL A 390 13.73 -2.18 5.03
N LEU A 391 12.83 -2.16 6.00
CA LEU A 391 11.40 -1.91 5.75
C LEU A 391 11.15 -0.40 5.73
N ILE A 392 10.69 0.14 4.63
CA ILE A 392 10.42 1.57 4.50
C ILE A 392 8.94 1.77 4.21
N LEU A 393 8.28 2.60 5.04
CA LEU A 393 6.91 2.96 4.77
C LEU A 393 6.86 3.79 3.49
N ARG A 394 6.02 3.38 2.53
CA ARG A 394 5.87 4.10 1.26
C ARG A 394 5.41 5.54 1.48
N ASN A 395 5.78 6.41 0.57
CA ASN A 395 5.25 7.76 0.53
C ASN A 395 3.71 7.76 0.51
N SER A 396 3.13 8.75 1.15
CA SER A 396 1.70 9.00 1.20
C SER A 396 1.45 10.46 0.83
N PHE A 397 0.54 10.69 -0.13
CA PHE A 397 0.18 12.01 -0.59
C PHE A 397 -1.33 12.26 -0.46
N LEU A 398 -1.67 13.50 -0.11
CA LEU A 398 -2.98 14.07 -0.34
C LEU A 398 -2.84 15.12 -1.45
N LEU A 399 -3.53 14.93 -2.56
CA LEU A 399 -3.56 15.87 -3.67
C LEU A 399 -4.72 16.84 -3.47
N VAL A 400 -4.41 18.13 -3.43
CA VAL A 400 -5.39 19.17 -3.15
C VAL A 400 -5.39 20.19 -4.30
N GLU A 401 -6.46 20.21 -5.08
CA GLU A 401 -6.66 21.21 -6.11
C GLU A 401 -6.83 22.60 -5.46
N GLN A 402 -6.35 23.65 -6.14
CA GLN A 402 -6.34 25.02 -5.61
C GLN A 402 -7.70 25.45 -5.05
N HIS A 403 -8.78 25.16 -5.76
CA HIS A 403 -10.12 25.56 -5.34
C HIS A 403 -10.59 24.96 -4.00
N TRP A 404 -10.09 23.75 -3.62
CA TRP A 404 -10.37 23.16 -2.32
C TRP A 404 -9.57 23.84 -1.22
N MET A 405 -8.32 24.19 -1.52
CA MET A 405 -7.49 24.96 -0.58
C MET A 405 -8.09 26.34 -0.29
N GLU A 406 -8.56 27.03 -1.31
CA GLU A 406 -9.25 28.32 -1.16
C GLU A 406 -10.50 28.22 -0.27
N LYS A 407 -11.32 27.17 -0.44
CA LYS A 407 -12.48 26.90 0.42
C LYS A 407 -12.11 26.62 1.87
N LEU A 408 -11.03 25.87 2.10
CA LEU A 408 -10.53 25.59 3.44
C LEU A 408 -10.11 26.87 4.15
N VAL A 409 -9.28 27.69 3.49
CA VAL A 409 -8.80 28.97 4.02
C VAL A 409 -9.97 29.96 4.24
N HIS A 410 -10.92 30.02 3.30
CA HIS A 410 -12.12 30.87 3.46
C HIS A 410 -12.99 30.42 4.66
N ALA A 411 -13.02 29.14 4.96
CA ALA A 411 -13.65 28.62 6.17
C ALA A 411 -12.82 28.86 7.45
N GLY A 412 -11.62 29.47 7.34
CA GLY A 412 -10.73 29.83 8.45
C GLY A 412 -10.01 28.63 9.06
N PHE A 413 -9.66 27.67 8.25
CA PHE A 413 -8.90 26.47 8.65
C PHE A 413 -7.57 26.39 7.89
N ASP A 414 -6.61 25.67 8.50
CA ASP A 414 -5.29 25.41 7.95
C ASP A 414 -5.16 23.97 7.44
N LEU A 415 -4.07 23.69 6.70
CA LEU A 415 -3.79 22.37 6.12
C LEU A 415 -3.88 21.19 7.12
N PRO A 416 -3.34 21.26 8.35
CA PRO A 416 -3.49 20.19 9.34
C PRO A 416 -4.94 19.89 9.71
N ASP A 417 -5.82 20.90 9.64
CA ASP A 417 -7.24 20.76 9.96
C ASP A 417 -7.96 19.83 8.96
N LEU A 418 -7.43 19.65 7.74
CA LEU A 418 -7.97 18.72 6.76
C LEU A 418 -8.15 17.30 7.32
N PHE A 419 -7.29 16.89 8.24
CA PHE A 419 -7.33 15.53 8.83
C PHE A 419 -8.36 15.37 9.94
N LYS A 420 -8.96 16.48 10.43
CA LYS A 420 -10.09 16.44 11.37
C LYS A 420 -11.36 15.91 10.70
N GLY A 421 -12.23 15.29 11.48
CA GLY A 421 -13.54 14.85 10.99
C GLY A 421 -14.43 16.02 10.57
N ALA A 422 -15.29 15.83 9.55
CA ALA A 422 -16.21 16.88 9.08
C ALA A 422 -17.07 17.47 10.21
N ALA A 423 -17.56 16.65 11.12
CA ALA A 423 -18.35 17.10 12.26
C ALA A 423 -17.54 17.95 13.26
N GLU A 424 -16.26 17.66 13.42
CA GLU A 424 -15.34 18.41 14.27
C GLU A 424 -15.08 19.80 13.68
N LEU A 425 -14.72 19.88 12.40
CA LEU A 425 -14.53 21.15 11.68
C LEU A 425 -15.78 22.04 11.78
N VAL A 426 -16.97 21.47 11.56
CA VAL A 426 -18.23 22.20 11.70
C VAL A 426 -18.43 22.70 13.13
N ASN A 427 -18.11 21.90 14.14
CA ASN A 427 -18.24 22.32 15.54
C ASN A 427 -17.27 23.45 15.89
N GLU A 428 -16.01 23.37 15.41
CA GLU A 428 -15.02 24.43 15.61
C GLU A 428 -15.44 25.73 14.93
N LEU A 429 -15.90 25.66 13.67
CA LEU A 429 -16.41 26.80 12.92
C LEU A 429 -17.58 27.45 13.66
N VAL A 430 -18.57 26.66 14.10
CA VAL A 430 -19.75 27.18 14.80
C VAL A 430 -19.37 27.81 16.15
N ARG A 431 -18.43 27.23 16.90
CA ARG A 431 -17.96 27.80 18.16
C ARG A 431 -17.21 29.11 17.97
N ARG A 432 -16.42 29.22 16.89
CA ARG A 432 -15.63 30.40 16.55
C ARG A 432 -16.51 31.58 16.08
N ASP A 433 -17.45 31.28 15.17
CA ASP A 433 -18.18 32.30 14.41
C ASP A 433 -19.59 32.60 14.97
N SER A 434 -20.02 31.90 16.04
CA SER A 434 -21.29 32.14 16.70
C SER A 434 -21.22 33.37 17.62
N GLU A 435 -22.22 34.21 17.52
CA GLU A 435 -22.41 35.33 18.45
C GLU A 435 -22.95 34.89 19.82
N ASN A 436 -23.39 33.65 19.95
CA ASN A 436 -23.99 33.12 21.17
C ASN A 436 -22.94 32.35 21.99
N THR A 437 -23.09 32.42 23.33
CA THR A 437 -22.30 31.57 24.25
C THR A 437 -22.76 30.12 24.11
N LEU A 438 -21.92 29.27 23.56
CA LEU A 438 -22.22 27.86 23.33
C LEU A 438 -21.56 26.93 24.35
N SER A 439 -20.55 27.40 25.07
CA SER A 439 -19.90 26.66 26.16
C SER A 439 -20.56 26.98 27.50
N LEU A 440 -20.89 25.94 28.24
CA LEU A 440 -21.39 26.01 29.60
C LEU A 440 -20.27 25.67 30.63
N GLY A 441 -19.01 25.91 30.25
CA GLY A 441 -17.86 25.59 31.10
C GLY A 441 -17.87 26.34 32.43
N GLU A 442 -18.28 27.61 32.45
CA GLU A 442 -18.40 28.41 33.65
C GLU A 442 -19.50 27.89 34.58
N GLU A 443 -20.67 27.56 34.05
CA GLU A 443 -21.81 26.97 34.76
C GLU A 443 -21.45 25.59 35.35
N ILE A 444 -20.72 24.79 34.58
CA ILE A 444 -20.21 23.50 35.05
C ILE A 444 -19.19 23.68 36.18
N ALA A 445 -18.30 24.66 36.08
CA ALA A 445 -17.33 24.98 37.13
C ALA A 445 -18.01 25.49 38.42
N LEU A 446 -19.00 26.36 38.27
CA LEU A 446 -19.82 26.82 39.43
C LEU A 446 -20.55 25.66 40.09
N ALA A 447 -21.16 24.78 39.32
CA ALA A 447 -21.82 23.60 39.83
C ALA A 447 -20.83 22.65 40.56
N ASN A 448 -19.64 22.42 39.99
CA ASN A 448 -18.59 21.64 40.65
C ASN A 448 -18.18 22.25 41.97
N ASN A 449 -17.92 23.55 42.02
CA ASN A 449 -17.54 24.26 43.24
C ASN A 449 -18.65 24.14 44.32
N TYR A 450 -19.90 24.22 43.91
CA TYR A 450 -21.05 24.03 44.80
C TYR A 450 -21.05 22.63 45.43
N TYR A 451 -20.85 21.59 44.66
CA TYR A 451 -20.82 20.22 45.15
C TYR A 451 -19.57 19.93 46.01
N GLU A 452 -18.41 20.50 45.68
CA GLU A 452 -17.21 20.41 46.56
C GLU A 452 -17.46 21.06 47.94
N ARG A 453 -18.17 22.19 47.95
CA ARG A 453 -18.60 22.79 49.23
C ARG A 453 -19.55 21.86 49.99
N LEU A 454 -20.49 21.20 49.34
CA LEU A 454 -21.38 20.21 50.00
C LEU A 454 -20.59 19.04 50.56
N LYS A 455 -19.60 18.50 49.86
CA LYS A 455 -18.70 17.45 50.38
C LYS A 455 -17.97 17.93 51.66
N SER A 456 -17.44 19.14 51.65
CA SER A 456 -16.77 19.69 52.83
C SER A 456 -17.67 19.87 54.05
N LEU A 457 -18.96 20.11 53.84
CA LEU A 457 -19.96 20.24 54.92
C LEU A 457 -20.45 18.89 55.46
N THR A 458 -20.52 17.88 54.61
CA THR A 458 -21.04 16.54 54.97
C THR A 458 -19.97 15.63 55.59
N ARG A 459 -18.71 15.77 55.15
CA ARG A 459 -17.58 14.95 55.61
C ARG A 459 -17.36 14.95 57.14
N PRO A 460 -17.48 16.09 57.88
CA PRO A 460 -17.35 16.08 59.33
C PRO A 460 -18.52 15.41 60.06
N VAL A 461 -19.70 15.31 59.41
CA VAL A 461 -20.92 14.68 59.96
C VAL A 461 -20.86 13.18 59.75
N ASP A 462 -20.65 12.72 58.50
CA ASP A 462 -20.49 11.30 58.16
C ASP A 462 -19.72 11.20 56.83
N PRO A 463 -18.49 10.63 56.82
CA PRO A 463 -17.67 10.46 55.64
C PRO A 463 -18.35 9.66 54.52
N THR A 464 -19.32 8.77 54.83
CA THR A 464 -20.03 7.97 53.81
C THR A 464 -20.95 8.84 52.95
N LEU A 465 -21.36 10.00 53.44
CA LEU A 465 -22.18 10.96 52.67
C LEU A 465 -21.42 11.58 51.49
N GLU A 466 -20.09 11.53 51.51
CA GLU A 466 -19.26 12.05 50.40
C GLU A 466 -19.61 11.34 49.06
N GLN A 467 -19.73 10.01 49.07
CA GLN A 467 -20.15 9.25 47.92
C GLN A 467 -21.57 9.60 47.43
N HIS A 468 -22.46 9.90 48.39
CA HIS A 468 -23.81 10.35 48.02
C HIS A 468 -23.80 11.72 47.32
N VAL A 469 -22.97 12.66 47.82
CA VAL A 469 -22.81 13.98 47.19
C VAL A 469 -22.16 13.85 45.82
N GLU A 470 -21.20 12.94 45.60
CA GLU A 470 -20.62 12.67 44.30
C GLU A 470 -21.66 12.12 43.29
N ALA A 471 -22.53 11.23 43.74
CA ALA A 471 -23.62 10.72 42.91
C ALA A 471 -24.61 11.85 42.51
N LEU A 472 -24.91 12.79 43.45
CA LEU A 472 -25.76 13.96 43.15
C LEU A 472 -25.06 14.91 42.19
N GLN A 473 -23.75 15.16 42.35
CA GLN A 473 -22.92 15.98 41.46
C GLN A 473 -22.97 15.42 40.02
N ALA A 474 -22.69 14.12 39.84
CA ALA A 474 -22.71 13.45 38.56
C ALA A 474 -24.09 13.58 37.88
N ARG A 475 -25.18 13.36 38.64
CA ARG A 475 -26.56 13.48 38.13
C ARG A 475 -26.92 14.94 37.75
N ALA A 476 -26.40 15.95 38.45
CA ALA A 476 -26.66 17.34 38.14
C ALA A 476 -25.85 17.85 36.93
N LEU A 477 -24.61 17.39 36.78
CA LEU A 477 -23.72 17.84 35.71
C LEU A 477 -24.08 17.24 34.33
N GLU A 478 -24.57 16.02 34.28
CA GLU A 478 -24.88 15.35 33.01
C GLU A 478 -25.96 16.04 32.17
N PRO A 479 -27.07 16.54 32.78
CA PRO A 479 -28.05 17.38 32.05
C PRO A 479 -27.45 18.68 31.51
N ILE A 480 -26.52 19.33 32.23
CA ILE A 480 -25.86 20.58 31.80
C ILE A 480 -24.96 20.30 30.58
N LYS A 481 -24.15 19.23 30.64
CA LYS A 481 -23.34 18.79 29.48
C LYS A 481 -24.22 18.42 28.27
N THR A 482 -25.38 17.81 28.53
CA THR A 482 -26.36 17.49 27.48
C THR A 482 -26.97 18.75 26.88
N LEU A 483 -27.22 19.79 27.69
CA LEU A 483 -27.72 21.09 27.24
C LEU A 483 -26.68 21.78 26.35
N GLU A 484 -25.40 21.78 26.72
CA GLU A 484 -24.31 22.31 25.90
C GLU A 484 -24.30 21.67 24.48
N LYS A 485 -24.39 20.32 24.41
CA LYS A 485 -24.51 19.61 23.13
C LYS A 485 -25.73 20.04 22.32
N LYS A 486 -26.88 20.30 22.99
CA LYS A 486 -28.12 20.76 22.32
C LYS A 486 -27.99 22.20 21.84
N LEU A 487 -27.34 23.09 22.59
CA LEU A 487 -27.05 24.48 22.17
C LEU A 487 -26.21 24.47 20.89
N LEU A 488 -25.10 23.74 20.89
CA LEU A 488 -24.25 23.58 19.71
C LEU A 488 -25.04 23.02 18.51
N LYS A 489 -25.85 21.98 18.72
CA LYS A 489 -26.68 21.40 17.66
C LYS A 489 -27.72 22.38 17.10
N ALA A 490 -28.32 23.22 17.95
CA ALA A 490 -29.28 24.24 17.53
C ALA A 490 -28.59 25.32 16.72
N GLU A 491 -27.43 25.79 17.17
CA GLU A 491 -26.66 26.83 16.50
C GLU A 491 -26.14 26.39 15.14
N ARG A 492 -25.64 25.14 15.03
CA ARG A 492 -25.20 24.54 13.75
C ARG A 492 -26.20 24.70 12.61
N ARG A 493 -27.51 24.79 12.90
CA ARG A 493 -28.52 24.95 11.85
C ARG A 493 -28.42 26.29 11.12
N LYS A 494 -27.83 27.30 11.72
CA LYS A 494 -27.61 28.62 11.10
C LYS A 494 -26.43 28.59 10.11
N PHE A 495 -25.53 27.62 10.23
CA PHE A 495 -24.33 27.46 9.42
C PHE A 495 -24.49 26.38 8.32
N GLY A 496 -25.70 26.23 7.77
CA GLY A 496 -26.03 25.17 6.82
C GLY A 496 -25.19 25.21 5.52
N ASP A 497 -24.85 26.40 5.03
CA ASP A 497 -24.03 26.55 3.82
C ASP A 497 -22.58 26.14 4.07
N GLN A 498 -21.97 26.58 5.17
CA GLN A 498 -20.62 26.21 5.57
C GLN A 498 -20.52 24.71 5.86
N GLN A 499 -21.55 24.12 6.48
CA GLN A 499 -21.61 22.67 6.68
C GLN A 499 -21.57 21.91 5.35
N ARG A 500 -22.35 22.37 4.34
CA ARG A 500 -22.36 21.74 3.00
C ARG A 500 -21.00 21.90 2.31
N GLN A 501 -20.36 23.06 2.42
CA GLN A 501 -19.04 23.30 1.84
C GLN A 501 -17.96 22.43 2.47
N LEU A 502 -17.89 22.32 3.80
CA LEU A 502 -16.96 21.46 4.52
C LEU A 502 -17.23 19.97 4.23
N ALA A 503 -18.51 19.57 4.15
CA ALA A 503 -18.86 18.20 3.78
C ALA A 503 -18.42 17.86 2.35
N ALA A 504 -18.60 18.78 1.39
CA ALA A 504 -18.16 18.59 0.01
C ALA A 504 -16.63 18.52 -0.10
N LEU A 505 -15.91 19.39 0.63
CA LEU A 505 -14.45 19.36 0.71
C LEU A 505 -13.95 18.01 1.27
N LYS A 506 -14.54 17.56 2.38
CA LYS A 506 -14.16 16.27 2.99
C LYS A 506 -14.48 15.09 2.07
N ALA A 507 -15.63 15.11 1.39
CA ALA A 507 -15.99 14.05 0.45
C ALA A 507 -15.04 13.99 -0.76
N ALA A 508 -14.53 15.13 -1.22
CA ALA A 508 -13.57 15.20 -2.32
C ALA A 508 -12.16 14.75 -1.89
N LEU A 509 -11.67 15.21 -0.73
CA LEU A 509 -10.29 14.94 -0.30
C LEU A 509 -10.15 13.64 0.52
N PHE A 510 -11.22 13.17 1.14
CA PHE A 510 -11.26 11.95 1.96
C PHE A 510 -12.49 11.11 1.59
N PRO A 511 -12.52 10.55 0.37
CA PRO A 511 -13.66 9.76 -0.09
C PRO A 511 -13.90 8.57 0.85
N HIS A 512 -15.16 8.33 1.21
CA HIS A 512 -15.59 7.31 2.17
C HIS A 512 -14.92 7.42 3.56
N ASP A 513 -14.61 8.64 4.01
CA ASP A 513 -13.88 8.92 5.25
C ASP A 513 -12.50 8.23 5.34
N ASN A 514 -11.88 7.95 4.19
CA ASN A 514 -10.56 7.33 4.10
C ASN A 514 -9.56 8.27 3.41
N LEU A 515 -8.26 7.94 3.49
CA LEU A 515 -7.26 8.66 2.71
C LEU A 515 -7.55 8.52 1.21
N GLN A 516 -7.44 9.63 0.47
CA GLN A 516 -7.64 9.70 -0.98
C GLN A 516 -6.87 8.59 -1.72
N GLU A 517 -5.61 8.37 -1.34
CA GLU A 517 -4.73 7.38 -1.94
C GLU A 517 -5.20 5.92 -1.80
N ARG A 518 -6.13 5.65 -0.88
CA ARG A 518 -6.70 4.31 -0.64
C ARG A 518 -8.03 4.08 -1.34
N VAL A 519 -8.53 5.09 -2.03
CA VAL A 519 -9.81 5.03 -2.74
C VAL A 519 -9.65 5.41 -4.20
N GLU A 520 -9.08 6.57 -4.49
CA GLU A 520 -8.99 7.08 -5.85
C GLU A 520 -8.00 6.28 -6.72
N ASN A 521 -8.24 6.34 -8.03
CA ASN A 521 -7.37 5.80 -9.06
C ASN A 521 -6.54 6.93 -9.69
N PHE A 522 -5.39 6.59 -10.32
CA PHE A 522 -4.49 7.57 -10.95
C PHE A 522 -5.05 8.16 -12.25
N MET A 523 -5.96 7.48 -12.92
CA MET A 523 -6.41 7.80 -14.28
C MET A 523 -7.00 9.20 -14.44
N PRO A 524 -7.85 9.74 -13.53
CA PRO A 524 -8.34 11.11 -13.65
C PRO A 524 -7.22 12.14 -13.66
N TRP A 525 -6.24 11.97 -12.79
CA TRP A 525 -5.08 12.86 -12.68
C TRP A 525 -4.18 12.76 -13.92
N TYR A 526 -3.93 11.55 -14.40
CA TYR A 526 -3.18 11.35 -15.63
C TYR A 526 -3.93 11.89 -16.86
N ALA A 527 -5.24 11.69 -16.95
CA ALA A 527 -6.04 12.23 -18.05
C ALA A 527 -5.98 13.76 -18.12
N ALA A 528 -5.92 14.43 -16.97
CA ALA A 528 -5.80 15.89 -16.89
C ALA A 528 -4.37 16.39 -17.20
N MET A 529 -3.33 15.74 -16.65
CA MET A 529 -1.95 16.24 -16.61
C MET A 529 -0.96 15.45 -17.48
N GLY A 530 -1.33 14.26 -17.95
CA GLY A 530 -0.44 13.35 -18.70
C GLY A 530 0.76 12.87 -17.88
N PRO A 531 1.90 12.64 -18.52
CA PRO A 531 3.15 12.27 -17.85
C PRO A 531 3.61 13.27 -16.78
N GLY A 532 3.14 14.52 -16.86
CA GLY A 532 3.39 15.56 -15.85
C GLY A 532 2.91 15.17 -14.45
N PHE A 533 1.83 14.41 -14.36
CA PHE A 533 1.35 13.88 -13.07
C PHE A 533 2.37 12.93 -12.42
N ILE A 534 2.84 11.96 -13.17
CA ILE A 534 3.85 11.00 -12.68
C ILE A 534 5.14 11.73 -12.28
N ARG A 535 5.57 12.71 -13.10
CA ARG A 535 6.76 13.52 -12.84
C ARG A 535 6.61 14.35 -11.56
N ALA A 536 5.47 15.01 -11.36
CA ALA A 536 5.20 15.79 -10.15
C ALA A 536 5.29 14.91 -8.88
N LEU A 537 4.66 13.74 -8.89
CA LEU A 537 4.75 12.78 -7.78
C LEU A 537 6.18 12.28 -7.56
N TYR A 538 6.93 12.03 -8.63
CA TYR A 538 8.34 11.61 -8.56
C TYR A 538 9.21 12.71 -7.93
N GLU A 539 9.08 13.96 -8.36
CA GLU A 539 9.86 15.10 -7.85
C GLU A 539 9.58 15.37 -6.36
N HIS A 540 8.36 15.14 -5.91
CA HIS A 540 7.97 15.30 -4.50
C HIS A 540 8.15 14.03 -3.67
N SER A 541 8.54 12.89 -4.26
CA SER A 541 8.76 11.66 -3.50
C SER A 541 9.95 11.80 -2.54
N LEU A 542 9.69 11.55 -1.26
CA LEU A 542 10.71 11.50 -0.20
C LEU A 542 11.52 10.20 -0.31
N VAL A 543 12.70 10.18 0.28
CA VAL A 543 13.61 9.02 0.24
C VAL A 543 13.60 8.26 1.56
N LEU A 544 14.11 8.86 2.62
CA LEU A 544 14.18 8.26 3.96
C LEU A 544 13.32 9.00 4.99
N GLU A 545 12.89 10.19 4.64
CA GLU A 545 12.01 10.99 5.50
C GLU A 545 10.64 10.30 5.59
N GLN A 546 10.22 10.03 6.80
CA GLN A 546 8.98 9.31 7.08
C GLN A 546 7.89 10.32 7.48
N GLU A 547 7.39 11.07 6.49
CA GLU A 547 6.36 12.10 6.65
C GLU A 547 5.27 11.96 5.61
N PHE A 548 4.05 12.33 5.99
CA PHE A 548 2.92 12.47 5.07
C PHE A 548 3.04 13.79 4.31
N GLN A 549 2.71 13.80 3.04
CA GLN A 549 2.79 15.00 2.21
C GLN A 549 1.41 15.45 1.73
N VAL A 550 1.16 16.76 1.83
CA VAL A 550 0.03 17.40 1.17
C VAL A 550 0.57 18.19 0.00
N LEU A 551 0.17 17.82 -1.21
CA LEU A 551 0.53 18.51 -2.44
C LEU A 551 -0.65 19.42 -2.85
N VAL A 552 -0.43 20.73 -2.81
CA VAL A 552 -1.41 21.72 -3.20
C VAL A 552 -1.07 22.27 -4.58
N GLU A 553 -2.02 22.26 -5.48
CA GLU A 553 -1.92 22.89 -6.81
C GLU A 553 -1.72 24.40 -6.65
N SER A 554 -0.71 24.97 -7.33
CA SER A 554 -0.37 26.39 -7.26
C SER A 554 -0.97 27.21 -8.40
#